data_54c82e9c63a8c75c5a7eaa9025c8f575
#
_entry.id   54c82e9c63a8c75c5a7eaa9025c8f575
#
_cell.length_a   1.000
_cell.length_b   1.000
_cell.length_c   1.000
_cell.angle_alpha   90.00
_cell.angle_beta   90.00
_cell.angle_gamma   90.00
#
_symmetry.space_group_name_H-M   'P 1'
#
loop_
_entity.id
_entity.type
_entity.pdbx_description
1 polymer ?
#
loop_
_entity_poly.entity_id
_entity_poly.type
_entity_poly.pdbx_seq_one_letter_code
_entity_poly.pdbx_strand_id
1 'polypeptide(L)'
;MRFTTRNSLKLPYLFLCLLTSLVFASLRSRGQVLQSQGPSGADEHEKVLVLGKKLFVERCVRCHDEGGDKPLKSGPPLSERNLSEQDIAKLVSGRLKDAPDAEKRAVALYVSSFMKRK
;
A
#
# COMPACT_ATOMS: atom_id res chain seq x y z
N MET A 1 -71.41 11.74 -29.98
CA MET A 1 -70.38 10.76 -29.58
C MET A 1 -69.01 11.27 -30.01
N ARG A 2 -68.19 11.78 -29.06
CA ARG A 2 -66.86 12.34 -29.37
C ARG A 2 -65.84 11.30 -28.94
N PHE A 3 -65.18 10.64 -29.90
CA PHE A 3 -64.03 9.78 -29.63
C PHE A 3 -62.76 10.67 -29.53
N THR A 4 -62.22 10.77 -28.37
CA THR A 4 -60.97 11.47 -28.09
C THR A 4 -59.80 10.56 -28.39
N THR A 5 -59.19 10.74 -29.55
CA THR A 5 -57.89 10.14 -29.94
C THR A 5 -56.74 10.89 -29.23
N ARG A 6 -56.44 10.55 -27.98
CA ARG A 6 -55.40 11.23 -27.19
C ARG A 6 -54.21 10.36 -26.83
N ASN A 7 -54.03 9.18 -27.41
CA ASN A 7 -52.98 8.24 -27.03
C ASN A 7 -51.89 7.97 -28.12
N SER A 8 -51.95 8.65 -29.28
CA SER A 8 -51.04 8.32 -30.39
C SER A 8 -49.65 8.97 -30.29
N LEU A 9 -49.44 9.93 -29.36
CA LEU A 9 -48.13 10.65 -29.29
C LEU A 9 -47.13 10.09 -28.28
N LYS A 10 -47.52 9.13 -27.45
CA LYS A 10 -46.65 8.57 -26.42
C LYS A 10 -45.81 7.37 -26.90
N LEU A 11 -46.24 6.71 -27.95
CA LEU A 11 -45.57 5.51 -28.49
C LEU A 11 -44.18 5.79 -29.09
N PRO A 12 -43.98 6.88 -29.88
CA PRO A 12 -42.64 7.15 -30.45
C PRO A 12 -41.60 7.57 -29.38
N TYR A 13 -42.09 8.20 -28.28
CA TYR A 13 -41.17 8.60 -27.17
C TYR A 13 -40.63 7.41 -26.39
N LEU A 14 -41.43 6.38 -26.17
CA LEU A 14 -41.00 5.15 -25.50
C LEU A 14 -39.94 4.38 -26.33
N PHE A 15 -40.11 4.33 -27.65
CA PHE A 15 -39.16 3.70 -28.55
C PHE A 15 -37.83 4.47 -28.60
N LEU A 16 -37.87 5.80 -28.59
CA LEU A 16 -36.68 6.64 -28.59
C LEU A 16 -35.88 6.48 -27.28
N CYS A 17 -36.55 6.40 -26.13
CA CYS A 17 -35.90 6.17 -24.84
C CYS A 17 -35.24 4.78 -24.74
N LEU A 18 -35.86 3.74 -25.31
CA LEU A 18 -35.28 2.39 -25.33
C LEU A 18 -34.03 2.29 -26.21
N LEU A 19 -34.01 2.97 -27.36
CA LEU A 19 -32.85 2.99 -28.26
C LEU A 19 -31.66 3.75 -27.64
N THR A 20 -31.90 4.85 -26.95
CA THR A 20 -30.83 5.61 -26.26
C THR A 20 -30.22 4.83 -25.10
N SER A 21 -31.03 4.03 -24.38
CA SER A 21 -30.53 3.20 -23.29
C SER A 21 -29.59 2.07 -23.77
N LEU A 22 -29.87 1.48 -24.94
CA LEU A 22 -29.02 0.44 -25.53
C LEU A 22 -27.66 0.96 -26.02
N VAL A 23 -27.63 2.19 -26.55
CA VAL A 23 -26.37 2.80 -27.00
C VAL A 23 -25.45 3.15 -25.82
N PHE A 24 -26.02 3.61 -24.67
CA PHE A 24 -25.24 3.90 -23.47
C PHE A 24 -24.68 2.65 -22.79
N ALA A 25 -25.36 1.52 -22.88
CA ALA A 25 -24.84 0.25 -22.33
C ALA A 25 -23.62 -0.27 -23.11
N SER A 26 -23.55 -0.03 -24.43
CA SER A 26 -22.44 -0.48 -25.28
C SER A 26 -21.17 0.37 -25.10
N LEU A 27 -21.27 1.61 -24.65
CA LEU A 27 -20.12 2.50 -24.41
C LEU A 27 -19.45 2.25 -23.05
N ARG A 28 -20.14 1.62 -22.09
CA ARG A 28 -19.56 1.28 -20.78
C ARG A 28 -18.63 0.07 -20.79
N SER A 29 -18.67 -0.78 -21.82
CA SER A 29 -17.85 -1.99 -21.89
C SER A 29 -16.44 -1.79 -22.43
N ARG A 30 -16.06 -0.60 -22.89
CA ARG A 30 -14.71 -0.32 -23.45
C ARG A 30 -13.77 0.43 -22.51
N GLY A 31 -14.20 0.74 -21.28
CA GLY A 31 -13.40 1.48 -20.29
C GLY A 31 -12.71 0.63 -19.23
N GLN A 32 -12.69 -0.70 -19.35
CA GLN A 32 -12.11 -1.60 -18.32
C GLN A 32 -10.84 -2.31 -18.79
N VAL A 33 -10.09 -1.76 -19.68
CA VAL A 33 -8.75 -2.27 -20.01
C VAL A 33 -7.76 -1.15 -19.78
N LEU A 34 -7.35 -1.02 -18.57
CA LEU A 34 -6.08 -0.50 -18.05
C LEU A 34 -6.23 -0.26 -16.54
N GLN A 35 -6.75 -1.24 -15.81
CA GLN A 35 -6.22 -1.42 -14.47
C GLN A 35 -4.85 -2.06 -14.68
N SER A 36 -3.84 -1.23 -14.88
CA SER A 36 -2.48 -1.56 -14.50
C SER A 36 -2.59 -2.05 -13.07
N GLN A 37 -2.40 -3.35 -12.85
CA GLN A 37 -2.13 -3.91 -11.54
C GLN A 37 -0.91 -3.15 -11.07
N GLY A 38 -1.11 -2.10 -10.29
CA GLY A 38 -0.06 -1.50 -9.53
C GLY A 38 0.62 -2.62 -8.74
N PRO A 39 1.90 -2.50 -8.39
CA PRO A 39 2.62 -3.53 -7.67
C PRO A 39 1.75 -4.01 -6.52
N SER A 40 1.55 -5.32 -6.42
CA SER A 40 0.72 -5.90 -5.36
C SER A 40 1.27 -5.38 -4.04
N GLY A 41 0.43 -5.17 -3.02
CA GLY A 41 0.91 -4.66 -1.73
C GLY A 41 2.05 -5.51 -1.14
N ALA A 42 2.20 -6.77 -1.59
CA ALA A 42 3.32 -7.65 -1.29
C ALA A 42 4.62 -7.18 -1.94
N ASP A 43 4.58 -6.75 -3.21
CA ASP A 43 5.77 -6.26 -3.94
C ASP A 43 6.28 -4.93 -3.36
N GLU A 44 5.37 -4.06 -2.94
CA GLU A 44 5.72 -2.80 -2.26
C GLU A 44 6.36 -3.07 -0.90
N HIS A 45 5.79 -3.99 -0.12
CA HIS A 45 6.33 -4.38 1.19
C HIS A 45 7.73 -4.95 1.07
N GLU A 46 7.98 -5.83 0.09
CA GLU A 46 9.29 -6.41 -0.19
C GLU A 46 10.31 -5.34 -0.56
N LYS A 47 9.97 -4.41 -1.43
CA LYS A 47 10.84 -3.28 -1.79
C LYS A 47 11.24 -2.44 -0.58
N VAL A 48 10.29 -2.15 0.31
CA VAL A 48 10.56 -1.39 1.53
C VAL A 48 11.48 -2.18 2.49
N LEU A 49 11.31 -3.51 2.61
CA LEU A 49 12.19 -4.36 3.40
C LEU A 49 13.61 -4.39 2.84
N VAL A 50 13.77 -4.52 1.53
CA VAL A 50 15.09 -4.51 0.86
C VAL A 50 15.78 -3.16 1.08
N LEU A 51 15.07 -2.05 0.94
CA LEU A 51 15.59 -0.72 1.24
C LEU A 51 16.01 -0.61 2.72
N GLY A 52 15.15 -1.07 3.63
CA GLY A 52 15.41 -1.06 5.06
C GLY A 52 16.65 -1.87 5.43
N LYS A 53 16.83 -3.07 4.85
CA LYS A 53 18.02 -3.89 5.02
C LYS A 53 19.28 -3.14 4.55
N LYS A 54 19.25 -2.59 3.35
CA LYS A 54 20.39 -1.83 2.80
C LYS A 54 20.80 -0.70 3.74
N LEU A 55 19.88 0.13 4.16
CA LEU A 55 20.15 1.26 5.05
C LEU A 55 20.64 0.81 6.44
N PHE A 56 20.10 -0.29 6.95
CA PHE A 56 20.55 -0.88 8.22
C PHE A 56 21.98 -1.35 8.14
N VAL A 57 22.34 -2.06 7.07
CA VAL A 57 23.73 -2.52 6.83
C VAL A 57 24.68 -1.32 6.70
N GLU A 58 24.31 -0.29 6.01
CA GLU A 58 25.16 0.90 5.84
C GLU A 58 25.39 1.68 7.15
N ARG A 59 24.38 1.77 8.01
CA ARG A 59 24.39 2.72 9.14
C ARG A 59 24.38 2.09 10.53
N CYS A 60 23.94 0.82 10.66
CA CYS A 60 23.70 0.21 11.96
C CYS A 60 24.53 -1.05 12.22
N VAL A 61 25.01 -1.75 11.19
CA VAL A 61 25.71 -3.04 11.28
C VAL A 61 26.99 -2.98 12.10
N ARG A 62 27.66 -1.84 12.14
CA ARG A 62 28.89 -1.67 12.95
C ARG A 62 28.68 -2.04 14.41
N CYS A 63 27.49 -1.80 14.95
CA CYS A 63 27.14 -2.08 16.33
C CYS A 63 26.26 -3.32 16.49
N HIS A 64 25.41 -3.64 15.51
CA HIS A 64 24.31 -4.60 15.67
C HIS A 64 24.45 -5.89 14.86
N ASP A 65 25.38 -5.99 13.87
CA ASP A 65 25.42 -6.93 12.76
C ASP A 65 24.10 -6.97 11.92
N GLU A 66 24.03 -7.80 10.88
CA GLU A 66 22.87 -7.82 9.98
C GLU A 66 21.60 -8.38 10.62
N GLY A 67 21.71 -9.32 11.54
CA GLY A 67 20.58 -9.94 12.26
C GLY A 67 20.24 -9.27 13.58
N GLY A 68 21.02 -8.28 13.99
CA GLY A 68 20.88 -7.66 15.31
C GLY A 68 21.36 -8.53 16.45
N ASP A 69 22.10 -9.63 16.21
CA ASP A 69 22.50 -10.63 17.20
C ASP A 69 23.78 -10.27 17.94
N LYS A 70 24.47 -9.22 17.52
CA LYS A 70 25.70 -8.77 18.18
C LYS A 70 25.41 -8.23 19.57
N PRO A 71 26.03 -8.77 20.62
CA PRO A 71 25.85 -8.27 21.98
C PRO A 71 26.40 -6.86 22.13
N LEU A 72 25.67 -6.01 22.80
CA LEU A 72 26.03 -4.63 23.08
C LEU A 72 26.63 -4.50 24.48
N LYS A 73 27.53 -3.53 24.66
CA LYS A 73 28.09 -3.19 25.99
C LYS A 73 27.00 -2.75 26.98
N SER A 74 25.90 -2.21 26.49
CA SER A 74 24.79 -1.63 27.27
C SER A 74 23.55 -2.51 27.37
N GLY A 75 23.66 -3.81 27.05
CA GLY A 75 22.49 -4.71 27.15
C GLY A 75 22.47 -5.82 26.12
N PRO A 76 21.35 -6.57 26.07
CA PRO A 76 21.21 -7.70 25.17
C PRO A 76 21.26 -7.27 23.70
N PRO A 77 21.55 -8.20 22.77
CA PRO A 77 21.45 -7.99 21.34
C PRO A 77 20.11 -7.37 20.95
N LEU A 78 20.11 -6.65 19.84
CA LEU A 78 18.89 -5.99 19.35
C LEU A 78 17.77 -7.01 19.06
N SER A 79 18.12 -8.17 18.49
CA SER A 79 17.21 -9.27 18.17
C SER A 79 16.53 -9.90 19.41
N GLU A 80 17.11 -9.75 20.60
CA GLU A 80 16.58 -10.31 21.86
C GLU A 80 15.73 -9.32 22.65
N ARG A 81 15.66 -8.07 22.21
CA ARG A 81 14.88 -7.05 22.88
C ARG A 81 13.40 -7.18 22.54
N ASN A 82 12.55 -7.13 23.54
CA ASN A 82 11.11 -7.10 23.36
C ASN A 82 10.64 -5.64 23.20
N LEU A 83 10.73 -5.13 21.96
CA LEU A 83 10.33 -3.77 21.62
C LEU A 83 9.05 -3.77 20.78
N SER A 84 8.16 -2.85 21.08
CA SER A 84 6.99 -2.60 20.21
C SER A 84 7.42 -1.95 18.90
N GLU A 85 6.58 -2.03 17.86
CA GLU A 85 6.85 -1.34 16.58
C GLU A 85 7.00 0.17 16.76
N GLN A 86 6.25 0.74 17.69
CA GLN A 86 6.34 2.17 18.02
C GLN A 86 7.67 2.53 18.68
N ASP A 87 8.18 1.69 19.59
CA ASP A 87 9.48 1.91 20.21
C ASP A 87 10.60 1.79 19.18
N ILE A 88 10.52 0.80 18.27
CA ILE A 88 11.48 0.64 17.17
C ILE A 88 11.47 1.89 16.30
N ALA A 89 10.30 2.37 15.87
CA ALA A 89 10.18 3.56 15.03
C ALA A 89 10.77 4.80 15.74
N LYS A 90 10.52 4.98 17.03
CA LYS A 90 11.06 6.07 17.85
C LYS A 90 12.59 6.01 17.96
N LEU A 91 13.13 4.82 18.24
CA LEU A 91 14.58 4.60 18.35
C LEU A 91 15.29 4.84 17.02
N VAL A 92 14.75 4.32 15.91
CA VAL A 92 15.27 4.55 14.57
C VAL A 92 15.24 6.03 14.21
N SER A 93 14.14 6.72 14.46
CA SER A 93 14.00 8.16 14.20
C SER A 93 15.01 8.98 15.03
N GLY A 94 15.26 8.59 16.26
CA GLY A 94 16.28 9.23 17.11
C GLY A 94 17.72 9.01 16.62
N ARG A 95 18.00 7.89 15.93
CA ARG A 95 19.33 7.58 15.38
C ARG A 95 19.54 8.17 13.98
N LEU A 96 18.51 8.23 13.17
CA LEU A 96 18.52 8.69 11.78
C LEU A 96 17.87 10.06 11.66
N LYS A 97 18.27 11.04 12.50
CA LYS A 97 17.61 12.35 12.59
C LYS A 97 17.49 13.06 11.24
N ASP A 98 18.55 13.01 10.45
CA ASP A 98 18.67 13.74 9.18
C ASP A 98 18.17 12.94 7.97
N ALA A 99 17.70 11.69 8.18
CA ALA A 99 17.18 10.86 7.09
C ALA A 99 15.73 11.20 6.78
N PRO A 100 15.27 11.01 5.53
CA PRO A 100 13.85 11.12 5.17
C PRO A 100 12.98 10.14 5.97
N ASP A 101 11.73 10.49 6.22
CA ASP A 101 10.81 9.63 6.99
C ASP A 101 10.52 8.29 6.31
N ALA A 102 10.58 8.23 4.97
CA ALA A 102 10.46 6.98 4.23
C ALA A 102 11.61 6.01 4.56
N GLU A 103 12.84 6.50 4.66
CA GLU A 103 14.01 5.70 5.05
C GLU A 103 13.92 5.23 6.50
N LYS A 104 13.51 6.11 7.42
CA LYS A 104 13.28 5.76 8.83
C LYS A 104 12.26 4.63 8.96
N ARG A 105 11.14 4.73 8.23
CA ARG A 105 10.12 3.67 8.21
C ARG A 105 10.64 2.37 7.63
N ALA A 106 11.41 2.42 6.55
CA ALA A 106 12.00 1.22 5.94
C ALA A 106 12.94 0.50 6.92
N VAL A 107 13.83 1.23 7.60
CA VAL A 107 14.72 0.66 8.62
C VAL A 107 13.94 0.10 9.81
N ALA A 108 12.91 0.81 10.29
CA ALA A 108 12.08 0.32 11.40
C ALA A 108 11.36 -0.99 11.03
N LEU A 109 10.83 -1.08 9.80
CA LEU A 109 10.17 -2.28 9.29
C LEU A 109 11.16 -3.46 9.21
N TYR A 110 12.37 -3.22 8.70
CA TYR A 110 13.40 -4.25 8.63
C TYR A 110 13.80 -4.75 10.03
N VAL A 111 14.03 -3.85 10.98
CA VAL A 111 14.32 -4.21 12.39
C VAL A 111 13.18 -5.05 12.98
N SER A 112 11.94 -4.63 12.78
CA SER A 112 10.77 -5.40 13.24
C SER A 112 10.71 -6.81 12.66
N SER A 113 11.17 -7.00 11.41
CA SER A 113 11.10 -8.28 10.70
C SER A 113 11.97 -9.38 11.33
N PHE A 114 13.14 -9.05 11.86
CA PHE A 114 13.99 -10.05 12.50
C PHE A 114 13.70 -10.22 14.02
N MET A 115 13.10 -9.23 14.66
CA MET A 115 12.64 -9.36 16.04
C MET A 115 11.41 -10.28 16.18
N LYS A 116 10.55 -10.34 15.17
CA LYS A 116 9.35 -11.22 15.14
C LYS A 116 9.66 -12.70 14.85
N ARG A 117 10.90 -13.04 14.48
CA ARG A 117 11.27 -14.41 14.07
C ARG A 117 11.67 -15.34 15.22
N LYS A 118 11.52 -14.92 16.47
CA LYS A 118 11.82 -15.76 17.67
C LYS A 118 10.56 -16.30 18.33
#